data_30edfc8e3193dfa9657b8803e69d2279
#
_entry.id   30edfc8e3193dfa9657b8803e69d2279
#
_cell.length_a   1.000
_cell.length_b   1.000
_cell.length_c   1.000
_cell.angle_alpha   90.00
_cell.angle_beta   90.00
_cell.angle_gamma   90.00
#
_symmetry.space_group_name_H-M   'P 1'
#
loop_
_entity.id
_entity.type
_entity.pdbx_description
1 polymer ?
#
loop_
_entity_poly.entity_id
_entity_poly.type
_entity_poly.pdbx_seq_one_letter_code
_entity_poly.pdbx_strand_id
1 'polypeptide(L)'
;MDIYMVGGAVRDALLGLPLHERDWVVVGGTPQALLDKGYLPVGKDFPVFLHPHTRDEVALARTERKTAPGYQGFAFHAAPDVTLEQDLARRDLTINAIATKPLPHQANGPHPAGSQQTDSSAQPDLSRLVDPFGGVADLRAKVLRHVSPAFREDPVRILRVARFAARFVDFTVAPDTLELMCEMVDNGEVNHLVAERVWQEVARGLMSARPSRMFEVLRACGALKVLLPELDHLWGVPQRADYHPEVDTGVHAMMVLDMSARLNAPLAVRFACLCHDFGKGNTPDHILPRHLGHEERSARLLRGVCDRWRVPRDCRELADVVAREHGNIHRSTDYSAAALVRLLERCDALRRPERFDHILVACECDARGRGGLHESPYPQRPRLLHTLQAASAVDTRVIAARLTAPPPAQPAAGRANNDNPEATAAVSARPATAPTGERIAHAIHGARVSAVKAALHQEEPDCGPPADC
;
A
#
# COMPACT_ATOMS: atom_id res chain seq x y z
N MET A 1 -30.18 17.17 -25.82
CA MET A 1 -29.03 16.89 -24.89
C MET A 1 -29.61 16.27 -23.64
N ASP A 2 -29.35 14.99 -23.44
CA ASP A 2 -29.80 14.22 -22.28
C ASP A 2 -28.62 13.95 -21.36
N ILE A 3 -28.83 14.01 -20.04
CA ILE A 3 -27.80 13.80 -19.02
C ILE A 3 -28.19 12.56 -18.22
N TYR A 4 -27.23 11.65 -18.04
CA TYR A 4 -27.39 10.41 -17.31
C TYR A 4 -26.30 10.27 -16.24
N MET A 5 -26.68 9.83 -15.04
CA MET A 5 -25.74 9.29 -14.07
C MET A 5 -25.36 7.87 -14.49
N VAL A 6 -24.07 7.50 -14.41
CA VAL A 6 -23.58 6.24 -14.97
C VAL A 6 -22.56 5.56 -14.06
N GLY A 7 -22.31 4.30 -14.29
CA GLY A 7 -21.14 3.60 -13.74
C GLY A 7 -21.19 3.36 -12.25
N GLY A 8 -20.12 3.75 -11.56
CA GLY A 8 -19.91 3.47 -10.14
C GLY A 8 -21.01 3.96 -9.23
N ALA A 9 -21.54 5.17 -9.48
CA ALA A 9 -22.61 5.75 -8.68
C ALA A 9 -23.91 4.94 -8.76
N VAL A 10 -24.30 4.51 -9.96
CA VAL A 10 -25.53 3.71 -10.15
C VAL A 10 -25.38 2.32 -9.54
N ARG A 11 -24.22 1.68 -9.76
CA ARG A 11 -23.88 0.38 -9.17
C ARG A 11 -23.93 0.43 -7.65
N ASP A 12 -23.23 1.41 -7.03
CA ASP A 12 -23.12 1.51 -5.58
C ASP A 12 -24.49 1.82 -4.94
N ALA A 13 -25.34 2.66 -5.60
CA ALA A 13 -26.72 2.87 -5.17
C ALA A 13 -27.56 1.58 -5.22
N LEU A 14 -27.43 0.79 -6.30
CA LEU A 14 -28.14 -0.52 -6.42
C LEU A 14 -27.69 -1.52 -5.35
N LEU A 15 -26.45 -1.42 -4.87
CA LEU A 15 -25.91 -2.23 -3.78
C LEU A 15 -26.18 -1.65 -2.38
N GLY A 16 -26.83 -0.49 -2.28
CA GLY A 16 -27.05 0.19 -1.00
C GLY A 16 -25.77 0.73 -0.35
N LEU A 17 -24.72 0.96 -1.14
CA LEU A 17 -23.44 1.50 -0.68
C LEU A 17 -23.43 3.03 -0.72
N PRO A 18 -22.61 3.70 0.10
CA PRO A 18 -22.45 5.15 0.05
C PRO A 18 -21.96 5.63 -1.32
N LEU A 19 -22.54 6.74 -1.80
CA LEU A 19 -22.13 7.39 -3.04
C LEU A 19 -20.96 8.35 -2.74
N HIS A 20 -19.79 8.06 -3.29
CA HIS A 20 -18.61 8.91 -3.10
C HIS A 20 -18.32 9.79 -4.31
N GLU A 21 -18.46 9.24 -5.51
CA GLU A 21 -18.18 9.91 -6.78
C GLU A 21 -19.40 9.76 -7.70
N ARG A 22 -19.70 10.78 -8.49
CA ARG A 22 -20.79 10.78 -9.46
C ARG A 22 -20.22 11.06 -10.83
N ASP A 23 -20.37 10.08 -11.71
CA ASP A 23 -19.99 10.19 -13.12
C ASP A 23 -21.24 10.48 -13.95
N TRP A 24 -21.16 11.47 -14.80
CA TRP A 24 -22.24 11.87 -15.68
C TRP A 24 -21.85 11.72 -17.13
N VAL A 25 -22.80 11.28 -17.96
CA VAL A 25 -22.65 11.22 -19.42
C VAL A 25 -23.72 12.09 -20.07
N VAL A 26 -23.28 12.91 -21.00
CA VAL A 26 -24.12 13.78 -21.82
C VAL A 26 -24.24 13.20 -23.23
N VAL A 27 -25.45 12.87 -23.64
CA VAL A 27 -25.79 12.38 -24.97
C VAL A 27 -26.40 13.51 -25.81
N GLY A 28 -26.04 13.61 -27.08
CA GLY A 28 -26.53 14.65 -27.97
C GLY A 28 -25.98 16.06 -27.69
N GLY A 29 -24.83 16.13 -26.96
CA GLY A 29 -24.15 17.37 -26.64
C GLY A 29 -22.87 17.60 -27.45
N THR A 30 -22.41 18.85 -27.45
CA THR A 30 -21.10 19.22 -27.99
C THR A 30 -20.25 19.86 -26.91
N PRO A 31 -18.89 19.88 -27.05
CA PRO A 31 -18.02 20.60 -26.11
C PRO A 31 -18.44 22.05 -25.93
N GLN A 32 -18.78 22.75 -27.04
CA GLN A 32 -19.20 24.16 -27.01
C GLN A 32 -20.49 24.33 -26.20
N ALA A 33 -21.47 23.46 -26.37
CA ALA A 33 -22.74 23.54 -25.64
C ALA A 33 -22.56 23.37 -24.11
N LEU A 34 -21.53 22.62 -23.66
CA LEU A 34 -21.17 22.50 -22.24
C LEU A 34 -20.44 23.75 -21.75
N LEU A 35 -19.50 24.28 -22.53
CA LEU A 35 -18.80 25.53 -22.20
C LEU A 35 -19.79 26.71 -22.07
N ASP A 36 -20.74 26.84 -22.99
CA ASP A 36 -21.79 27.89 -22.96
C ASP A 36 -22.67 27.78 -21.70
N LYS A 37 -22.77 26.60 -21.09
CA LYS A 37 -23.46 26.35 -19.82
C LYS A 37 -22.57 26.49 -18.59
N GLY A 38 -21.32 26.94 -18.74
CA GLY A 38 -20.37 27.18 -17.65
C GLY A 38 -19.66 25.95 -17.14
N TYR A 39 -19.70 24.80 -17.82
CA TYR A 39 -18.88 23.64 -17.48
C TYR A 39 -17.41 23.90 -17.77
N LEU A 40 -16.52 23.42 -16.91
CA LEU A 40 -15.08 23.66 -17.00
C LEU A 40 -14.38 22.45 -17.61
N PRO A 41 -13.64 22.60 -18.72
CA PRO A 41 -12.94 21.47 -19.35
C PRO A 41 -11.78 20.99 -18.46
N VAL A 42 -11.61 19.66 -18.38
CA VAL A 42 -10.53 19.01 -17.63
C VAL A 42 -9.75 18.09 -18.57
N GLY A 43 -8.41 18.26 -18.58
CA GLY A 43 -7.53 17.46 -19.44
C GLY A 43 -7.41 18.00 -20.87
N LYS A 44 -6.32 17.63 -21.55
CA LYS A 44 -5.99 18.11 -22.89
C LYS A 44 -6.62 17.24 -24.00
N ASP A 45 -6.87 15.95 -23.71
CA ASP A 45 -7.15 14.95 -24.74
C ASP A 45 -8.54 14.30 -24.61
N PHE A 46 -9.31 14.63 -23.56
CA PHE A 46 -10.60 14.00 -23.28
C PHE A 46 -11.72 15.04 -23.14
N PRO A 47 -12.90 14.81 -23.71
CA PRO A 47 -14.04 15.67 -23.53
C PRO A 47 -14.73 15.44 -22.18
N VAL A 48 -13.97 15.65 -21.08
CA VAL A 48 -14.47 15.62 -19.70
C VAL A 48 -14.51 17.04 -19.18
N PHE A 49 -15.58 17.35 -18.48
CA PHE A 49 -15.87 18.67 -17.91
C PHE A 49 -16.22 18.51 -16.43
N LEU A 50 -16.01 19.57 -15.65
CA LEU A 50 -16.53 19.66 -14.29
C LEU A 50 -17.82 20.49 -14.28
N HIS A 51 -18.81 19.99 -13.58
CA HIS A 51 -20.04 20.72 -13.34
C HIS A 51 -19.73 22.04 -12.60
N PRO A 52 -20.29 23.19 -13.00
CA PRO A 52 -19.88 24.50 -12.46
C PRO A 52 -20.05 24.64 -10.95
N HIS A 53 -21.06 24.00 -10.37
CA HIS A 53 -21.39 24.10 -8.96
C HIS A 53 -20.93 22.88 -8.14
N THR A 54 -21.29 21.65 -8.56
CA THR A 54 -21.01 20.41 -7.79
C THR A 54 -19.60 19.88 -7.98
N ARG A 55 -18.90 20.29 -9.06
CA ARG A 55 -17.59 19.79 -9.48
C ARG A 55 -17.60 18.31 -9.86
N ASP A 56 -18.77 17.70 -10.00
CA ASP A 56 -18.89 16.35 -10.52
C ASP A 56 -18.31 16.26 -11.94
N GLU A 57 -17.73 15.10 -12.28
CA GLU A 57 -17.21 14.85 -13.64
C GLU A 57 -18.36 14.58 -14.62
N VAL A 58 -18.33 15.29 -15.72
CA VAL A 58 -19.32 15.21 -16.80
C VAL A 58 -18.59 14.93 -18.11
N ALA A 59 -18.82 13.77 -18.71
CA ALA A 59 -18.23 13.40 -19.99
C ALA A 59 -19.26 13.46 -21.11
N LEU A 60 -18.84 13.83 -22.32
CA LEU A 60 -19.65 13.60 -23.51
C LEU A 60 -19.68 12.11 -23.84
N ALA A 61 -20.83 11.61 -24.30
CA ALA A 61 -20.95 10.25 -24.83
C ALA A 61 -19.94 10.07 -25.96
N ARG A 62 -19.20 8.96 -25.92
CA ARG A 62 -18.12 8.70 -26.87
C ARG A 62 -17.96 7.23 -27.20
N THR A 63 -17.42 6.98 -28.37
CA THR A 63 -16.84 5.67 -28.72
C THR A 63 -15.31 5.76 -28.64
N GLU A 64 -14.69 4.65 -28.33
CA GLU A 64 -13.24 4.49 -28.30
C GLU A 64 -12.86 3.46 -29.36
N ARG A 65 -11.75 3.69 -30.07
CA ARG A 65 -11.22 2.73 -31.04
C ARG A 65 -9.72 2.65 -30.89
N LYS A 66 -9.22 1.45 -30.70
CA LYS A 66 -7.76 1.17 -30.64
C LYS A 66 -7.17 1.38 -32.04
N THR A 67 -6.18 2.23 -32.15
CA THR A 67 -5.45 2.53 -33.40
C THR A 67 -4.02 2.04 -33.39
N ALA A 68 -3.45 1.78 -32.18
CA ALA A 68 -2.10 1.23 -31.99
C ALA A 68 -1.99 0.54 -30.62
N PRO A 69 -0.98 -0.30 -30.37
CA PRO A 69 -0.70 -0.87 -29.05
C PRO A 69 -0.38 0.22 -28.02
N GLY A 70 -0.83 0.00 -26.76
CA GLY A 70 -0.55 0.89 -25.64
C GLY A 70 -1.53 2.05 -25.43
N TYR A 71 -1.27 2.85 -24.39
CA TYR A 71 -2.18 3.92 -23.92
C TYR A 71 -2.42 5.07 -24.91
N GLN A 72 -1.43 5.39 -25.74
CA GLN A 72 -1.56 6.48 -26.75
C GLN A 72 -2.24 6.03 -28.04
N GLY A 73 -2.60 4.76 -28.16
CA GLY A 73 -3.20 4.17 -29.35
C GLY A 73 -4.73 4.21 -29.41
N PHE A 74 -5.38 5.23 -28.81
CA PHE A 74 -6.84 5.37 -28.85
C PHE A 74 -7.26 6.59 -29.64
N ALA A 75 -8.20 6.40 -30.56
CA ALA A 75 -8.96 7.48 -31.17
C ALA A 75 -10.32 7.57 -30.46
N PHE A 76 -10.62 8.75 -29.95
CA PHE A 76 -11.91 9.06 -29.32
C PHE A 76 -12.81 9.77 -30.32
N HIS A 77 -14.03 9.28 -30.47
CA HIS A 77 -15.04 9.95 -31.23
C HIS A 77 -16.18 10.36 -30.30
N ALA A 78 -16.23 11.66 -29.98
CA ALA A 78 -17.30 12.27 -29.20
C ALA A 78 -18.07 13.21 -30.09
N ALA A 79 -19.26 12.79 -30.50
CA ALA A 79 -20.13 13.56 -31.39
C ALA A 79 -21.59 13.40 -30.94
N PRO A 80 -22.49 14.33 -31.31
CA PRO A 80 -23.88 14.29 -30.88
C PRO A 80 -24.67 13.04 -31.31
N ASP A 81 -24.19 12.32 -32.32
CA ASP A 81 -24.77 11.06 -32.81
C ASP A 81 -24.40 9.82 -32.00
N VAL A 82 -23.43 9.94 -31.09
CA VAL A 82 -23.07 8.83 -30.19
C VAL A 82 -24.18 8.59 -29.18
N THR A 83 -24.72 7.36 -29.18
CA THR A 83 -25.82 6.98 -28.31
C THR A 83 -25.31 6.60 -26.89
N LEU A 84 -26.23 6.59 -25.91
CA LEU A 84 -25.91 6.11 -24.56
C LEU A 84 -25.43 4.66 -24.57
N GLU A 85 -26.08 3.79 -25.36
CA GLU A 85 -25.72 2.40 -25.46
C GLU A 85 -24.29 2.19 -25.99
N GLN A 86 -23.89 2.99 -26.99
CA GLN A 86 -22.52 2.96 -27.50
C GLN A 86 -21.49 3.40 -26.45
N ASP A 87 -21.81 4.41 -25.62
CA ASP A 87 -20.92 4.79 -24.50
C ASP A 87 -20.86 3.70 -23.43
N LEU A 88 -21.97 3.06 -23.12
CA LEU A 88 -22.00 1.97 -22.15
C LEU A 88 -21.27 0.71 -22.67
N ALA A 89 -21.34 0.41 -23.97
CA ALA A 89 -20.71 -0.75 -24.60
C ALA A 89 -19.18 -0.78 -24.48
N ARG A 90 -18.53 0.39 -24.41
CA ARG A 90 -17.07 0.50 -24.27
C ARG A 90 -16.56 0.35 -22.84
N ARG A 91 -17.45 0.24 -21.83
CA ARG A 91 -17.06 0.13 -20.42
C ARG A 91 -16.46 -1.24 -20.10
N ASP A 92 -15.84 -1.33 -18.94
CA ASP A 92 -15.12 -2.55 -18.48
C ASP A 92 -16.08 -3.70 -18.10
N LEU A 93 -17.02 -3.43 -17.20
CA LEU A 93 -17.90 -4.44 -16.61
C LEU A 93 -19.37 -4.06 -16.79
N THR A 94 -20.24 -5.04 -16.97
CA THR A 94 -21.70 -4.86 -17.06
C THR A 94 -22.26 -4.10 -15.88
N ILE A 95 -21.78 -4.38 -14.67
CA ILE A 95 -22.16 -3.68 -13.44
C ILE A 95 -21.77 -2.20 -13.41
N ASN A 96 -20.86 -1.76 -14.28
CA ASN A 96 -20.45 -0.37 -14.48
C ASN A 96 -21.07 0.24 -15.76
N ALA A 97 -21.84 -0.53 -16.51
CA ALA A 97 -22.50 -0.12 -17.76
C ALA A 97 -24.01 0.08 -17.57
N ILE A 98 -24.39 0.53 -16.39
CA ILE A 98 -25.77 0.89 -16.03
C ILE A 98 -25.86 2.42 -15.95
N ALA A 99 -26.94 2.96 -16.49
CA ALA A 99 -27.22 4.40 -16.46
C ALA A 99 -28.61 4.66 -15.87
N THR A 100 -28.82 5.88 -15.37
CA THR A 100 -30.13 6.37 -14.97
C THR A 100 -30.24 7.86 -15.16
N LYS A 101 -31.45 8.37 -15.36
CA LYS A 101 -31.70 9.82 -15.26
C LYS A 101 -31.72 10.22 -13.79
N PRO A 102 -31.17 11.40 -13.43
CA PRO A 102 -31.31 11.92 -12.08
C PRO A 102 -32.78 12.16 -11.75
N LEU A 103 -33.13 12.02 -10.46
CA LEU A 103 -34.42 12.49 -9.99
C LEU A 103 -34.56 13.97 -10.30
N PRO A 104 -35.73 14.43 -10.82
CA PRO A 104 -35.98 15.85 -11.01
C PRO A 104 -35.76 16.55 -9.67
N HIS A 105 -34.89 17.55 -9.63
CA HIS A 105 -34.77 18.41 -8.49
C HIS A 105 -36.17 18.95 -8.18
N GLN A 106 -36.69 18.71 -7.00
CA GLN A 106 -37.84 19.46 -6.50
C GLN A 106 -37.35 20.89 -6.25
N ALA A 107 -37.42 21.69 -7.30
CA ALA A 107 -37.29 23.15 -7.21
C ALA A 107 -38.52 23.69 -6.48
N ASN A 108 -38.60 23.46 -5.17
CA ASN A 108 -39.67 23.95 -4.33
C ASN A 108 -39.12 24.83 -3.23
N GLY A 109 -39.24 26.12 -3.43
CA GLY A 109 -39.16 27.16 -2.44
C GLY A 109 -37.97 28.13 -2.59
N PRO A 110 -38.16 29.42 -2.27
CA PRO A 110 -37.08 30.39 -2.23
C PRO A 110 -36.15 30.02 -1.06
N HIS A 111 -34.91 29.65 -1.38
CA HIS A 111 -33.88 29.47 -0.38
C HIS A 111 -33.54 30.81 0.27
N PRO A 112 -33.50 30.91 1.62
CA PRO A 112 -32.98 32.10 2.27
C PRO A 112 -31.52 32.29 1.90
N ALA A 113 -31.20 33.52 1.45
CA ALA A 113 -29.82 33.91 1.13
C ALA A 113 -28.91 33.67 2.34
N GLY A 114 -27.97 32.74 2.24
CA GLY A 114 -26.94 32.51 3.28
C GLY A 114 -26.59 31.06 3.62
N SER A 115 -27.31 30.04 3.13
CA SER A 115 -26.91 28.65 3.36
C SER A 115 -26.01 28.17 2.20
N GLN A 116 -24.72 28.00 2.47
CA GLN A 116 -23.81 27.20 1.65
C GLN A 116 -24.16 25.71 1.82
N GLN A 117 -25.32 25.29 1.29
CA GLN A 117 -25.58 23.89 1.06
C GLN A 117 -25.09 23.56 -0.33
N THR A 118 -23.95 22.91 -0.39
CA THR A 118 -23.48 22.20 -1.59
C THR A 118 -24.58 21.27 -2.07
N ASP A 119 -24.97 21.41 -3.32
CA ASP A 119 -26.02 20.64 -4.00
C ASP A 119 -25.57 19.17 -4.23
N SER A 120 -25.28 18.50 -3.14
CA SER A 120 -24.74 17.11 -3.12
C SER A 120 -25.86 16.05 -3.05
N SER A 121 -27.09 16.40 -3.44
CA SER A 121 -28.28 15.56 -3.22
C SER A 121 -28.81 14.82 -4.44
N ALA A 122 -28.18 14.91 -5.63
CA ALA A 122 -28.65 14.15 -6.78
C ALA A 122 -28.53 12.65 -6.52
N GLN A 123 -29.67 12.00 -6.29
CA GLN A 123 -29.78 10.55 -6.14
C GLN A 123 -30.12 9.92 -7.50
N PRO A 124 -29.62 8.70 -7.79
CA PRO A 124 -30.03 7.98 -8.98
C PRO A 124 -31.51 7.58 -8.89
N ASP A 125 -32.26 7.78 -9.97
CA ASP A 125 -33.64 7.28 -10.08
C ASP A 125 -33.61 5.80 -10.47
N LEU A 126 -33.66 4.92 -9.50
CA LEU A 126 -33.58 3.48 -9.71
C LEU A 126 -34.84 2.90 -10.42
N SER A 127 -35.91 3.70 -10.61
CA SER A 127 -37.08 3.30 -11.40
C SER A 127 -36.90 3.46 -12.90
N ARG A 128 -35.86 4.21 -13.33
CA ARG A 128 -35.61 4.60 -14.73
C ARG A 128 -34.24 4.16 -15.24
N LEU A 129 -33.85 2.92 -14.87
CA LEU A 129 -32.57 2.35 -15.28
C LEU A 129 -32.52 2.08 -16.78
N VAL A 130 -31.36 2.35 -17.36
CA VAL A 130 -30.97 1.95 -18.72
C VAL A 130 -29.86 0.95 -18.56
N ASP A 131 -30.15 -0.33 -18.81
CA ASP A 131 -29.26 -1.48 -18.60
C ASP A 131 -29.25 -2.40 -19.82
N PRO A 132 -28.65 -1.99 -20.93
CA PRO A 132 -28.66 -2.77 -22.17
C PRO A 132 -27.80 -4.02 -22.11
N PHE A 133 -26.91 -4.15 -21.12
CA PHE A 133 -25.94 -5.23 -21.01
C PHE A 133 -26.18 -6.17 -19.82
N GLY A 134 -27.32 -6.04 -19.12
CA GLY A 134 -27.71 -6.94 -18.04
C GLY A 134 -26.91 -6.76 -16.74
N GLY A 135 -26.36 -5.57 -16.50
CA GLY A 135 -25.56 -5.27 -15.31
C GLY A 135 -26.34 -5.44 -14.00
N VAL A 136 -27.65 -5.14 -14.00
CA VAL A 136 -28.51 -5.38 -12.82
C VAL A 136 -28.65 -6.87 -12.52
N ALA A 137 -28.75 -7.72 -13.54
CA ALA A 137 -28.79 -9.17 -13.36
C ALA A 137 -27.45 -9.69 -12.81
N ASP A 138 -26.33 -9.24 -13.35
CA ASP A 138 -24.99 -9.58 -12.87
C ASP A 138 -24.72 -9.06 -11.44
N LEU A 139 -25.22 -7.88 -11.06
CA LEU A 139 -25.17 -7.39 -9.67
C LEU A 139 -25.91 -8.34 -8.70
N ARG A 140 -27.11 -8.79 -9.06
CA ARG A 140 -27.90 -9.73 -8.24
C ARG A 140 -27.23 -11.10 -8.16
N ALA A 141 -26.66 -11.56 -9.28
CA ALA A 141 -25.94 -12.83 -9.36
C ALA A 141 -24.52 -12.75 -8.76
N LYS A 142 -24.05 -11.54 -8.38
CA LYS A 142 -22.68 -11.28 -7.88
C LYS A 142 -21.61 -11.72 -8.89
N VAL A 143 -21.75 -11.32 -10.14
CA VAL A 143 -20.86 -11.69 -11.26
C VAL A 143 -20.13 -10.43 -11.80
N LEU A 144 -18.84 -10.57 -12.02
CA LEU A 144 -18.00 -9.60 -12.73
C LEU A 144 -17.86 -10.06 -14.17
N ARG A 145 -18.63 -9.46 -15.07
CA ARG A 145 -18.67 -9.78 -16.51
C ARG A 145 -18.25 -8.58 -17.33
N HIS A 146 -17.41 -8.80 -18.34
CA HIS A 146 -17.08 -7.77 -19.33
C HIS A 146 -18.30 -7.39 -20.18
N VAL A 147 -18.35 -6.15 -20.63
CA VAL A 147 -19.53 -5.65 -21.37
C VAL A 147 -19.55 -6.16 -22.80
N SER A 148 -18.42 -6.10 -23.49
CA SER A 148 -18.33 -6.39 -24.94
C SER A 148 -16.88 -6.74 -25.34
N PRO A 149 -16.64 -7.17 -26.59
CA PRO A 149 -15.28 -7.37 -27.11
C PRO A 149 -14.38 -6.13 -27.05
N ALA A 150 -14.94 -4.91 -26.91
CA ALA A 150 -14.17 -3.69 -26.66
C ALA A 150 -13.35 -3.74 -25.35
N PHE A 151 -13.62 -4.70 -24.47
CA PHE A 151 -12.78 -4.96 -23.30
C PHE A 151 -11.30 -5.15 -23.65
N ARG A 152 -11.00 -5.77 -24.82
CA ARG A 152 -9.63 -5.99 -25.31
C ARG A 152 -8.88 -4.69 -25.64
N GLU A 153 -9.55 -3.59 -25.79
CA GLU A 153 -8.92 -2.34 -26.19
C GLU A 153 -7.96 -1.79 -25.12
N ASP A 154 -8.30 -1.96 -23.83
CA ASP A 154 -7.49 -1.44 -22.72
C ASP A 154 -7.07 -2.55 -21.74
N PRO A 155 -5.79 -2.97 -21.73
CA PRO A 155 -5.32 -4.04 -20.84
C PRO A 155 -5.41 -3.69 -19.35
N VAL A 156 -5.54 -2.42 -18.97
CA VAL A 156 -5.79 -2.01 -17.58
C VAL A 156 -7.12 -2.60 -17.05
N ARG A 157 -8.05 -2.94 -17.92
CA ARG A 157 -9.32 -3.56 -17.52
C ARG A 157 -9.12 -4.89 -16.80
N ILE A 158 -8.04 -5.63 -17.11
CA ILE A 158 -7.64 -6.83 -16.36
C ILE A 158 -7.39 -6.49 -14.88
N LEU A 159 -6.60 -5.44 -14.62
CA LEU A 159 -6.32 -4.97 -13.25
C LEU A 159 -7.59 -4.46 -12.57
N ARG A 160 -8.48 -3.80 -13.32
CA ARG A 160 -9.75 -3.29 -12.79
C ARG A 160 -10.69 -4.42 -12.38
N VAL A 161 -10.84 -5.48 -13.18
CA VAL A 161 -11.62 -6.69 -12.80
C VAL A 161 -11.05 -7.30 -11.54
N ALA A 162 -9.74 -7.50 -11.46
CA ALA A 162 -9.06 -8.05 -10.29
C ALA A 162 -9.28 -7.17 -9.04
N ARG A 163 -9.20 -5.85 -9.17
CA ARG A 163 -9.51 -4.91 -8.10
C ARG A 163 -10.99 -4.98 -7.67
N PHE A 164 -11.91 -5.10 -8.60
CA PHE A 164 -13.33 -5.25 -8.25
C PHE A 164 -13.60 -6.56 -7.52
N ALA A 165 -12.91 -7.65 -7.85
CA ALA A 165 -12.97 -8.90 -7.09
C ALA A 165 -12.46 -8.72 -5.64
N ALA A 166 -11.44 -7.91 -5.41
CA ALA A 166 -10.97 -7.57 -4.08
C ALA A 166 -11.94 -6.67 -3.29
N ARG A 167 -12.66 -5.77 -3.98
CA ARG A 167 -13.66 -4.87 -3.38
C ARG A 167 -14.96 -5.60 -3.06
N PHE A 168 -15.45 -6.40 -3.99
CA PHE A 168 -16.71 -7.14 -3.89
C PHE A 168 -16.41 -8.61 -3.59
N VAL A 169 -16.20 -8.91 -2.31
CA VAL A 169 -15.66 -10.20 -1.84
C VAL A 169 -16.48 -11.40 -2.31
N ASP A 170 -17.80 -11.22 -2.40
CA ASP A 170 -18.74 -12.27 -2.78
C ASP A 170 -18.94 -12.42 -4.31
N PHE A 171 -18.30 -11.55 -5.11
CA PHE A 171 -18.45 -11.60 -6.56
C PHE A 171 -17.45 -12.57 -7.19
N THR A 172 -17.87 -13.26 -8.23
CA THR A 172 -17.04 -14.15 -9.05
C THR A 172 -16.80 -13.56 -10.43
N VAL A 173 -15.64 -13.80 -11.00
CA VAL A 173 -15.38 -13.42 -12.40
C VAL A 173 -16.08 -14.43 -13.31
N ALA A 174 -16.83 -13.92 -14.29
CA ALA A 174 -17.51 -14.77 -15.26
C ALA A 174 -16.48 -15.60 -16.08
N PRO A 175 -16.76 -16.87 -16.39
CA PRO A 175 -15.82 -17.72 -17.13
C PRO A 175 -15.38 -17.12 -18.47
N ASP A 176 -16.30 -16.60 -19.25
CA ASP A 176 -16.04 -15.91 -20.52
C ASP A 176 -15.16 -14.65 -20.37
N THR A 177 -15.29 -13.98 -19.24
CA THR A 177 -14.43 -12.82 -18.91
C THR A 177 -13.02 -13.28 -18.54
N LEU A 178 -12.91 -14.36 -17.76
CA LEU A 178 -11.61 -14.91 -17.40
C LEU A 178 -10.87 -15.43 -18.63
N GLU A 179 -11.56 -16.14 -19.54
CA GLU A 179 -11.00 -16.59 -20.83
C GLU A 179 -10.48 -15.42 -21.66
N LEU A 180 -11.29 -14.35 -21.79
CA LEU A 180 -10.89 -13.15 -22.48
C LEU A 180 -9.63 -12.50 -21.85
N MET A 181 -9.54 -12.47 -20.53
CA MET A 181 -8.36 -11.96 -19.82
C MET A 181 -7.12 -12.84 -20.09
N CYS A 182 -7.26 -14.17 -20.11
CA CYS A 182 -6.17 -15.08 -20.47
C CYS A 182 -5.68 -14.82 -21.89
N GLU A 183 -6.59 -14.73 -22.87
CA GLU A 183 -6.23 -14.40 -24.27
C GLU A 183 -5.45 -13.09 -24.40
N MET A 184 -5.87 -12.04 -23.64
CA MET A 184 -5.16 -10.76 -23.65
C MET A 184 -3.76 -10.86 -23.05
N VAL A 185 -3.56 -11.68 -22.03
CA VAL A 185 -2.26 -11.95 -21.43
C VAL A 185 -1.37 -12.71 -22.40
N ASP A 186 -1.88 -13.77 -23.02
CA ASP A 186 -1.15 -14.62 -23.99
C ASP A 186 -0.74 -13.82 -25.23
N ASN A 187 -1.57 -12.87 -25.66
CA ASN A 187 -1.26 -11.94 -26.76
C ASN A 187 -0.27 -10.82 -26.35
N GLY A 188 0.19 -10.79 -25.10
CA GLY A 188 1.19 -9.84 -24.62
C GLY A 188 0.65 -8.43 -24.35
N GLU A 189 -0.66 -8.22 -24.29
CA GLU A 189 -1.26 -6.89 -24.09
C GLU A 189 -0.84 -6.25 -22.74
N VAL A 190 -0.62 -7.06 -21.71
CA VAL A 190 -0.20 -6.59 -20.38
C VAL A 190 1.22 -6.00 -20.37
N ASN A 191 2.06 -6.30 -21.36
CA ASN A 191 3.41 -5.74 -21.47
C ASN A 191 3.39 -4.25 -21.85
N HIS A 192 2.27 -3.75 -22.34
CA HIS A 192 2.08 -2.34 -22.74
C HIS A 192 1.44 -1.48 -21.64
N LEU A 193 1.28 -2.04 -20.45
CA LEU A 193 0.72 -1.29 -19.32
C LEU A 193 1.69 -0.21 -18.81
N VAL A 194 1.14 0.99 -18.60
CA VAL A 194 1.90 2.12 -18.04
C VAL A 194 2.02 1.95 -16.52
N ALA A 195 3.23 2.14 -16.02
CA ALA A 195 3.59 1.90 -14.61
C ALA A 195 2.64 2.61 -13.62
N GLU A 196 2.31 3.85 -13.89
CA GLU A 196 1.43 4.67 -13.03
C GLU A 196 0.01 4.11 -12.97
N ARG A 197 -0.51 3.60 -14.10
CA ARG A 197 -1.84 2.97 -14.13
C ARG A 197 -1.85 1.63 -13.40
N VAL A 198 -0.76 0.85 -13.52
CA VAL A 198 -0.58 -0.40 -12.74
C VAL A 198 -0.59 -0.07 -11.25
N TRP A 199 0.24 0.88 -10.82
CA TRP A 199 0.30 1.27 -9.42
C TRP A 199 -1.04 1.78 -8.87
N GLN A 200 -1.76 2.61 -9.63
CA GLN A 200 -3.06 3.12 -9.21
C GLN A 200 -4.07 2.01 -8.94
N GLU A 201 -4.18 1.03 -9.84
CA GLU A 201 -5.11 -0.09 -9.65
C GLU A 201 -4.65 -1.02 -8.52
N VAL A 202 -3.35 -1.30 -8.41
CA VAL A 202 -2.78 -2.11 -7.31
C VAL A 202 -2.99 -1.42 -5.97
N ALA A 203 -2.71 -0.13 -5.85
CA ALA A 203 -2.90 0.63 -4.61
C ALA A 203 -4.37 0.61 -4.15
N ARG A 204 -5.32 0.81 -5.08
CA ARG A 204 -6.75 0.71 -4.79
C ARG A 204 -7.16 -0.73 -4.41
N GLY A 205 -6.58 -1.73 -5.07
CA GLY A 205 -6.79 -3.14 -4.76
C GLY A 205 -6.29 -3.52 -3.37
N LEU A 206 -5.09 -3.07 -3.00
CA LEU A 206 -4.53 -3.23 -1.66
C LEU A 206 -5.42 -2.64 -0.58
N MET A 207 -6.07 -1.50 -0.85
CA MET A 207 -6.98 -0.83 0.10
C MET A 207 -8.39 -1.42 0.11
N SER A 208 -8.66 -2.46 -0.67
CA SER A 208 -9.95 -3.15 -0.70
C SER A 208 -10.19 -4.04 0.53
N ALA A 209 -11.41 -4.57 0.65
CA ALA A 209 -11.85 -5.39 1.79
C ALA A 209 -11.09 -6.73 1.87
N ARG A 210 -10.82 -7.37 0.73
CA ARG A 210 -10.06 -8.62 0.63
C ARG A 210 -9.01 -8.53 -0.48
N PRO A 211 -7.87 -7.89 -0.21
CA PRO A 211 -6.88 -7.58 -1.23
C PRO A 211 -6.23 -8.81 -1.88
N SER A 212 -6.18 -9.96 -1.19
CA SER A 212 -5.69 -11.22 -1.74
C SER A 212 -6.40 -11.60 -3.04
N ARG A 213 -7.71 -11.35 -3.14
CA ARG A 213 -8.51 -11.69 -4.32
C ARG A 213 -8.06 -11.00 -5.60
N MET A 214 -7.47 -9.81 -5.51
CA MET A 214 -6.86 -9.17 -6.68
C MET A 214 -5.77 -10.05 -7.28
N PHE A 215 -4.88 -10.56 -6.45
CA PHE A 215 -3.73 -11.36 -6.89
C PHE A 215 -4.14 -12.77 -7.30
N GLU A 216 -5.16 -13.35 -6.64
CA GLU A 216 -5.77 -14.61 -7.04
C GLU A 216 -6.34 -14.53 -8.47
N VAL A 217 -7.08 -13.47 -8.81
CA VAL A 217 -7.63 -13.25 -10.15
C VAL A 217 -6.53 -12.99 -11.17
N LEU A 218 -5.53 -12.15 -10.85
CA LEU A 218 -4.38 -11.92 -11.73
C LEU A 218 -3.57 -13.18 -11.99
N ARG A 219 -3.47 -14.05 -10.99
CA ARG A 219 -2.82 -15.36 -11.14
C ARG A 219 -3.63 -16.31 -12.02
N ALA A 220 -4.95 -16.37 -11.81
CA ALA A 220 -5.84 -17.23 -12.59
C ALA A 220 -5.84 -16.90 -14.09
N CYS A 221 -5.67 -15.64 -14.48
CA CYS A 221 -5.56 -15.25 -15.89
C CYS A 221 -4.11 -15.16 -16.40
N GLY A 222 -3.10 -15.54 -15.59
CA GLY A 222 -1.68 -15.48 -15.98
C GLY A 222 -1.03 -14.09 -15.91
N ALA A 223 -1.80 -13.03 -15.65
CA ALA A 223 -1.28 -11.67 -15.58
C ALA A 223 -0.28 -11.46 -14.43
N LEU A 224 -0.46 -12.17 -13.31
CA LEU A 224 0.46 -12.06 -12.16
C LEU A 224 1.88 -12.41 -12.53
N LYS A 225 2.07 -13.50 -13.27
CA LYS A 225 3.38 -13.97 -13.74
C LYS A 225 4.12 -12.92 -14.58
N VAL A 226 3.39 -12.09 -15.32
CA VAL A 226 3.97 -11.02 -16.16
C VAL A 226 4.23 -9.76 -15.34
N LEU A 227 3.27 -9.35 -14.51
CA LEU A 227 3.32 -8.05 -13.81
C LEU A 227 4.13 -8.11 -12.52
N LEU A 228 4.04 -9.21 -11.77
CA LEU A 228 4.67 -9.40 -10.47
C LEU A 228 5.17 -10.84 -10.29
N PRO A 229 6.14 -11.26 -11.12
CA PRO A 229 6.70 -12.61 -11.04
C PRO A 229 7.28 -12.93 -9.66
N GLU A 230 7.76 -11.93 -8.92
CA GLU A 230 8.28 -12.07 -7.58
C GLU A 230 7.24 -12.62 -6.59
N LEU A 231 5.99 -12.25 -6.77
CA LEU A 231 4.88 -12.80 -5.99
C LEU A 231 4.43 -14.16 -6.54
N ASP A 232 4.31 -14.29 -7.86
CA ASP A 232 3.84 -15.52 -8.49
C ASP A 232 4.74 -16.73 -8.17
N HIS A 233 6.04 -16.50 -8.02
CA HIS A 233 7.02 -17.54 -7.64
C HIS A 233 6.89 -18.04 -6.19
N LEU A 234 6.07 -17.42 -5.34
CA LEU A 234 5.88 -17.90 -3.97
C LEU A 234 5.00 -19.14 -3.89
N TRP A 235 4.08 -19.33 -4.83
CA TRP A 235 3.20 -20.51 -4.81
C TRP A 235 3.98 -21.79 -5.16
N GLY A 236 3.71 -22.84 -4.40
CA GLY A 236 4.41 -24.11 -4.51
C GLY A 236 5.74 -24.18 -3.78
N VAL A 237 6.18 -23.08 -3.13
CA VAL A 237 7.42 -23.04 -2.35
C VAL A 237 7.09 -23.40 -0.90
N PRO A 238 7.62 -24.55 -0.36
CA PRO A 238 7.30 -25.00 0.98
C PRO A 238 8.09 -24.25 2.05
N GLN A 239 7.44 -23.97 3.18
CA GLN A 239 8.06 -23.48 4.40
C GLN A 239 7.78 -24.42 5.59
N ARG A 240 8.42 -24.17 6.73
CA ARG A 240 8.33 -25.06 7.89
C ARG A 240 6.95 -25.05 8.52
N ALA A 241 6.29 -26.20 8.59
CA ALA A 241 4.95 -26.36 9.17
C ALA A 241 4.86 -25.94 10.64
N ASP A 242 5.98 -26.06 11.40
CA ASP A 242 6.04 -25.68 12.83
C ASP A 242 5.72 -24.18 13.05
N TYR A 243 6.05 -23.34 12.07
CA TYR A 243 5.86 -21.90 12.12
C TYR A 243 4.76 -21.41 11.17
N HIS A 244 4.48 -22.18 10.14
CA HIS A 244 3.53 -21.82 9.06
C HIS A 244 2.65 -23.04 8.73
N PRO A 245 1.51 -23.20 9.45
CA PRO A 245 0.60 -24.33 9.22
C PRO A 245 0.10 -24.46 7.79
N GLU A 246 0.01 -23.35 7.06
CA GLU A 246 -0.36 -23.27 5.65
C GLU A 246 0.69 -23.82 4.69
N VAL A 247 1.94 -24.00 5.14
CA VAL A 247 3.11 -24.53 4.42
C VAL A 247 3.51 -23.78 3.15
N ASP A 248 2.56 -23.40 2.28
CA ASP A 248 2.82 -22.70 1.02
C ASP A 248 3.07 -21.21 1.23
N THR A 249 4.20 -20.69 0.70
CA THR A 249 4.58 -19.27 0.90
C THR A 249 3.67 -18.29 0.16
N GLY A 250 3.07 -18.68 -0.96
CA GLY A 250 2.11 -17.85 -1.69
C GLY A 250 0.78 -17.74 -0.96
N VAL A 251 0.31 -18.85 -0.39
CA VAL A 251 -0.89 -18.88 0.46
C VAL A 251 -0.66 -18.00 1.69
N HIS A 252 0.50 -18.14 2.35
CA HIS A 252 0.89 -17.30 3.48
C HIS A 252 0.84 -15.81 3.12
N ALA A 253 1.48 -15.40 2.02
CA ALA A 253 1.50 -14.00 1.59
C ALA A 253 0.07 -13.43 1.40
N MET A 254 -0.87 -14.23 0.89
CA MET A 254 -2.27 -13.82 0.74
C MET A 254 -2.97 -13.67 2.10
N MET A 255 -2.71 -14.57 3.05
CA MET A 255 -3.25 -14.49 4.41
C MET A 255 -2.72 -13.28 5.17
N VAL A 256 -1.42 -12.98 5.06
CA VAL A 256 -0.79 -11.77 5.63
C VAL A 256 -1.40 -10.50 5.05
N LEU A 257 -1.62 -10.49 3.75
CA LEU A 257 -2.24 -9.36 3.06
C LEU A 257 -3.68 -9.12 3.52
N ASP A 258 -4.49 -10.17 3.65
CA ASP A 258 -5.86 -10.05 4.17
C ASP A 258 -5.89 -9.67 5.65
N MET A 259 -4.91 -10.12 6.45
CA MET A 259 -4.76 -9.67 7.83
C MET A 259 -4.50 -8.16 7.91
N SER A 260 -3.71 -7.61 6.99
CA SER A 260 -3.48 -6.16 6.92
C SER A 260 -4.77 -5.37 6.66
N ALA A 261 -5.70 -5.92 5.89
CA ALA A 261 -7.03 -5.34 5.69
C ALA A 261 -7.90 -5.43 6.95
N ARG A 262 -7.89 -6.57 7.66
CA ARG A 262 -8.61 -6.75 8.94
C ARG A 262 -8.13 -5.77 10.02
N LEU A 263 -6.83 -5.47 10.05
CA LEU A 263 -6.25 -4.48 10.97
C LEU A 263 -6.39 -3.03 10.48
N ASN A 264 -7.13 -2.78 9.39
CA ASN A 264 -7.29 -1.47 8.77
C ASN A 264 -5.96 -0.74 8.53
N ALA A 265 -4.93 -1.49 8.18
CA ALA A 265 -3.60 -0.96 7.96
C ALA A 265 -3.55 0.03 6.78
N PRO A 266 -2.71 1.08 6.83
CA PRO A 266 -2.55 2.03 5.74
C PRO A 266 -1.83 1.40 4.54
N LEU A 267 -1.92 2.04 3.36
CA LEU A 267 -1.39 1.54 2.08
C LEU A 267 0.07 1.08 2.16
N ALA A 268 0.93 1.86 2.80
CA ALA A 268 2.35 1.53 2.91
C ALA A 268 2.58 0.21 3.67
N VAL A 269 1.79 -0.06 4.72
CA VAL A 269 1.83 -1.32 5.48
C VAL A 269 1.33 -2.48 4.63
N ARG A 270 0.20 -2.32 3.92
CA ARG A 270 -0.34 -3.37 3.06
C ARG A 270 0.60 -3.73 1.93
N PHE A 271 1.27 -2.73 1.34
CA PHE A 271 2.30 -2.95 0.34
C PHE A 271 3.53 -3.67 0.93
N ALA A 272 3.95 -3.31 2.14
CA ALA A 272 5.03 -4.01 2.83
C ALA A 272 4.66 -5.49 3.12
N CYS A 273 3.43 -5.75 3.57
CA CYS A 273 2.90 -7.10 3.75
C CYS A 273 2.91 -7.93 2.46
N LEU A 274 2.59 -7.30 1.31
CA LEU A 274 2.65 -7.98 0.01
C LEU A 274 4.08 -8.42 -0.35
N CYS A 275 5.09 -7.63 0.02
CA CYS A 275 6.45 -7.75 -0.53
C CYS A 275 7.45 -8.40 0.42
N HIS A 276 7.15 -8.55 1.72
CA HIS A 276 8.12 -8.90 2.76
C HIS A 276 8.89 -10.20 2.46
N ASP A 277 8.23 -11.15 1.86
CA ASP A 277 8.71 -12.52 1.66
C ASP A 277 9.07 -12.88 0.20
N PHE A 278 9.14 -11.93 -0.73
CA PHE A 278 9.47 -12.21 -2.14
C PHE A 278 10.72 -13.08 -2.31
N GLY A 279 11.71 -12.91 -1.43
CA GLY A 279 12.96 -13.67 -1.45
C GLY A 279 12.82 -15.15 -1.12
N LYS A 280 11.68 -15.60 -0.57
CA LYS A 280 11.40 -17.03 -0.35
C LYS A 280 11.21 -17.76 -1.68
N GLY A 281 10.60 -17.12 -2.69
CA GLY A 281 10.38 -17.69 -4.01
C GLY A 281 11.66 -18.10 -4.78
N ASN A 282 12.81 -17.52 -4.40
CA ASN A 282 14.12 -17.80 -5.01
C ASN A 282 15.06 -18.57 -4.04
N THR A 283 14.50 -19.31 -3.10
CA THR A 283 15.31 -20.14 -2.20
C THR A 283 15.82 -21.37 -2.95
N PRO A 284 17.12 -21.65 -2.93
CA PRO A 284 17.66 -22.88 -3.53
C PRO A 284 17.06 -24.15 -2.91
N ASP A 285 16.73 -25.13 -3.73
CA ASP A 285 16.02 -26.36 -3.32
C ASP A 285 16.70 -27.11 -2.17
N HIS A 286 18.05 -27.15 -2.14
CA HIS A 286 18.80 -27.83 -1.10
C HIS A 286 18.74 -27.14 0.27
N ILE A 287 18.19 -25.93 0.37
CA ILE A 287 18.01 -25.18 1.62
C ILE A 287 16.58 -25.35 2.15
N LEU A 288 15.63 -25.65 1.27
CA LEU A 288 14.22 -25.81 1.63
C LEU A 288 14.03 -26.87 2.73
N PRO A 289 13.03 -26.71 3.62
CA PRO A 289 12.07 -25.62 3.75
C PRO A 289 12.58 -24.42 4.57
N ARG A 290 13.89 -24.24 4.70
CA ARG A 290 14.50 -23.09 5.37
C ARG A 290 14.80 -22.01 4.33
N HIS A 291 14.47 -20.77 4.63
CA HIS A 291 14.65 -19.65 3.71
C HIS A 291 15.80 -18.73 4.14
N LEU A 292 16.98 -19.31 4.42
CA LEU A 292 18.13 -18.53 4.88
C LEU A 292 18.47 -17.38 3.92
N GLY A 293 18.54 -16.16 4.45
CA GLY A 293 18.88 -14.95 3.72
C GLY A 293 17.76 -14.47 2.76
N HIS A 294 16.50 -14.89 2.99
CA HIS A 294 15.37 -14.41 2.19
C HIS A 294 15.14 -12.91 2.39
N GLU A 295 15.48 -12.35 3.53
CA GLU A 295 15.32 -10.95 3.85
C GLU A 295 16.07 -10.03 2.86
N GLU A 296 17.35 -10.31 2.63
CA GLU A 296 18.16 -9.57 1.64
C GLU A 296 17.70 -9.83 0.21
N ARG A 297 17.28 -11.06 -0.10
CA ARG A 297 16.70 -11.36 -1.42
C ARG A 297 15.39 -10.60 -1.63
N SER A 298 14.49 -10.56 -0.62
CA SER A 298 13.24 -9.79 -0.65
C SER A 298 13.51 -8.31 -0.91
N ALA A 299 14.40 -7.69 -0.15
CA ALA A 299 14.76 -6.29 -0.31
C ALA A 299 15.35 -5.97 -1.71
N ARG A 300 16.09 -6.92 -2.31
CA ARG A 300 16.64 -6.77 -3.67
C ARG A 300 15.53 -6.85 -4.72
N LEU A 301 14.64 -7.84 -4.62
CA LEU A 301 13.50 -8.00 -5.54
C LEU A 301 12.53 -6.84 -5.44
N LEU A 302 12.22 -6.41 -4.22
CA LEU A 302 11.38 -5.25 -3.94
C LEU A 302 11.83 -3.99 -4.68
N ARG A 303 13.14 -3.70 -4.74
CA ARG A 303 13.66 -2.55 -5.48
C ARG A 303 13.27 -2.58 -6.94
N GLY A 304 13.40 -3.74 -7.59
CA GLY A 304 12.99 -3.92 -8.98
C GLY A 304 11.49 -3.68 -9.21
N VAL A 305 10.65 -4.17 -8.29
CA VAL A 305 9.20 -3.93 -8.33
C VAL A 305 8.88 -2.44 -8.17
N CYS A 306 9.52 -1.78 -7.18
CA CYS A 306 9.32 -0.37 -6.92
C CYS A 306 9.70 0.53 -8.10
N ASP A 307 10.78 0.19 -8.80
CA ASP A 307 11.23 0.93 -9.98
C ASP A 307 10.31 0.67 -11.18
N ARG A 308 9.90 -0.58 -11.40
CA ARG A 308 9.00 -1.00 -12.48
C ARG A 308 7.60 -0.38 -12.35
N TRP A 309 7.06 -0.25 -11.13
CA TRP A 309 5.73 0.29 -10.88
C TRP A 309 5.70 1.75 -10.44
N ARG A 310 6.87 2.39 -10.30
CA ARG A 310 7.02 3.76 -9.79
C ARG A 310 6.32 3.95 -8.43
N VAL A 311 6.56 2.99 -7.54
CA VAL A 311 5.96 2.99 -6.20
C VAL A 311 6.36 4.25 -5.42
N PRO A 312 5.43 4.94 -4.73
CA PRO A 312 5.72 6.10 -3.89
C PRO A 312 6.75 5.82 -2.81
N ARG A 313 7.48 6.86 -2.44
CA ARG A 313 8.63 6.76 -1.55
C ARG A 313 8.32 6.19 -0.18
N ASP A 314 7.20 6.58 0.41
CA ASP A 314 6.72 6.12 1.72
C ASP A 314 6.46 4.60 1.73
N CYS A 315 5.78 4.09 0.71
CA CYS A 315 5.55 2.65 0.54
C CYS A 315 6.87 1.89 0.34
N ARG A 316 7.77 2.43 -0.51
CA ARG A 316 9.08 1.83 -0.79
C ARG A 316 9.96 1.74 0.46
N GLU A 317 10.11 2.85 1.21
CA GLU A 317 10.96 2.91 2.40
C GLU A 317 10.45 2.00 3.52
N LEU A 318 9.13 1.93 3.73
CA LEU A 318 8.54 1.04 4.73
C LEU A 318 8.77 -0.43 4.36
N ALA A 319 8.46 -0.80 3.12
CA ALA A 319 8.58 -2.18 2.65
C ALA A 319 10.03 -2.68 2.66
N ASP A 320 11.04 -1.83 2.35
CA ASP A 320 12.45 -2.22 2.42
C ASP A 320 12.87 -2.57 3.86
N VAL A 321 12.45 -1.77 4.84
CA VAL A 321 12.77 -2.05 6.25
C VAL A 321 12.04 -3.31 6.73
N VAL A 322 10.76 -3.49 6.40
CA VAL A 322 10.00 -4.70 6.77
C VAL A 322 10.65 -5.94 6.15
N ALA A 323 10.99 -5.91 4.86
CA ALA A 323 11.64 -7.03 4.19
C ALA A 323 12.95 -7.46 4.89
N ARG A 324 13.74 -6.50 5.40
CA ARG A 324 15.03 -6.77 6.07
C ARG A 324 14.89 -7.18 7.53
N GLU A 325 13.95 -6.61 8.25
CA GLU A 325 13.94 -6.65 9.71
C GLU A 325 12.79 -7.46 10.33
N HIS A 326 11.78 -7.91 9.54
CA HIS A 326 10.64 -8.65 10.11
C HIS A 326 11.08 -9.86 10.94
N GLY A 327 12.05 -10.65 10.44
CA GLY A 327 12.60 -11.80 11.17
C GLY A 327 13.29 -11.42 12.47
N ASN A 328 13.96 -10.24 12.54
CA ASN A 328 14.56 -9.73 13.76
C ASN A 328 13.49 -9.21 14.75
N ILE A 329 12.44 -8.59 14.23
CA ILE A 329 11.30 -8.10 15.03
C ILE A 329 10.58 -9.28 15.69
N HIS A 330 10.32 -10.36 14.95
CA HIS A 330 9.67 -11.56 15.51
C HIS A 330 10.47 -12.19 16.67
N ARG A 331 11.80 -12.17 16.58
CA ARG A 331 12.70 -12.70 17.63
C ARG A 331 13.06 -11.70 18.73
N SER A 332 12.49 -10.49 18.69
CA SER A 332 12.88 -9.40 19.61
C SER A 332 12.58 -9.68 21.08
N THR A 333 11.69 -10.61 21.39
CA THR A 333 11.43 -11.05 22.78
C THR A 333 12.65 -11.63 23.46
N ASP A 334 13.55 -12.26 22.70
CA ASP A 334 14.75 -12.91 23.18
C ASP A 334 15.99 -11.99 23.15
N TYR A 335 15.81 -10.74 22.71
CA TYR A 335 16.92 -9.82 22.50
C TYR A 335 17.34 -9.11 23.79
N SER A 336 18.67 -8.98 23.99
CA SER A 336 19.23 -8.10 25.00
C SER A 336 18.93 -6.63 24.70
N ALA A 337 19.01 -5.76 25.73
CA ALA A 337 18.82 -4.31 25.56
C ALA A 337 19.71 -3.73 24.45
N ALA A 338 20.96 -4.17 24.34
CA ALA A 338 21.87 -3.74 23.28
C ALA A 338 21.41 -4.18 21.87
N ALA A 339 20.86 -5.39 21.74
CA ALA A 339 20.32 -5.88 20.48
C ALA A 339 19.05 -5.13 20.08
N LEU A 340 18.19 -4.80 21.06
CA LEU A 340 16.98 -4.00 20.84
C LEU A 340 17.31 -2.58 20.38
N VAL A 341 18.28 -1.89 21.03
CA VAL A 341 18.70 -0.54 20.60
C VAL A 341 19.24 -0.58 19.17
N ARG A 342 20.08 -1.57 18.81
CA ARG A 342 20.55 -1.73 17.42
C ARG A 342 19.40 -1.98 16.44
N LEU A 343 18.37 -2.72 16.83
CA LEU A 343 17.18 -2.93 16.00
C LEU A 343 16.43 -1.60 15.76
N LEU A 344 16.23 -0.80 16.82
CA LEU A 344 15.63 0.54 16.69
C LEU A 344 16.45 1.45 15.74
N GLU A 345 17.78 1.40 15.82
CA GLU A 345 18.67 2.17 14.95
C GLU A 345 18.57 1.73 13.49
N ARG A 346 18.57 0.41 13.20
CA ARG A 346 18.39 -0.12 11.83
C ARG A 346 17.03 0.23 11.23
N CYS A 347 15.99 0.25 12.07
CA CYS A 347 14.64 0.66 11.65
C CYS A 347 14.47 2.19 11.56
N ASP A 348 15.50 2.99 11.93
CA ASP A 348 15.40 4.46 12.04
C ASP A 348 14.24 4.92 12.97
N ALA A 349 13.94 4.10 13.99
CA ALA A 349 12.78 4.23 14.86
C ALA A 349 12.80 5.53 15.69
N LEU A 350 13.99 5.90 16.18
CA LEU A 350 14.19 7.09 17.02
C LEU A 350 13.92 8.40 16.28
N ARG A 351 14.12 8.42 14.98
CA ARG A 351 13.88 9.59 14.13
C ARG A 351 12.48 9.58 13.53
N ARG A 352 11.91 8.39 13.31
CA ARG A 352 10.61 8.19 12.65
C ARG A 352 9.73 7.21 13.43
N PRO A 353 9.26 7.59 14.63
CA PRO A 353 8.52 6.70 15.52
C PRO A 353 7.21 6.18 14.92
N GLU A 354 6.48 7.01 14.18
CA GLU A 354 5.24 6.61 13.51
C GLU A 354 5.49 5.56 12.42
N ARG A 355 6.57 5.73 11.63
CA ARG A 355 6.97 4.73 10.64
C ARG A 355 7.36 3.42 11.31
N PHE A 356 7.99 3.48 12.48
CA PHE A 356 8.34 2.28 13.23
C PHE A 356 7.10 1.53 13.71
N ASP A 357 6.09 2.21 14.20
CA ASP A 357 4.82 1.55 14.54
C ASP A 357 4.19 0.87 13.31
N HIS A 358 4.22 1.50 12.14
CA HIS A 358 3.77 0.88 10.89
C HIS A 358 4.58 -0.37 10.52
N ILE A 359 5.90 -0.40 10.76
CA ILE A 359 6.75 -1.60 10.59
C ILE A 359 6.26 -2.71 11.52
N LEU A 360 5.98 -2.38 12.79
CA LEU A 360 5.48 -3.34 13.76
C LEU A 360 4.09 -3.89 13.40
N VAL A 361 3.20 -3.04 12.86
CA VAL A 361 1.90 -3.48 12.33
C VAL A 361 2.08 -4.45 11.16
N ALA A 362 3.04 -4.22 10.25
CA ALA A 362 3.31 -5.15 9.16
C ALA A 362 3.80 -6.52 9.69
N CYS A 363 4.69 -6.52 10.69
CA CYS A 363 5.14 -7.75 11.33
C CYS A 363 4.03 -8.45 12.14
N GLU A 364 3.12 -7.69 12.76
CA GLU A 364 1.92 -8.26 13.40
C GLU A 364 1.02 -8.94 12.37
N CYS A 365 0.83 -8.33 11.19
CA CYS A 365 0.09 -8.95 10.08
C CYS A 365 0.73 -10.27 9.64
N ASP A 366 2.06 -10.33 9.51
CA ASP A 366 2.80 -11.55 9.18
C ASP A 366 2.57 -12.65 10.26
N ALA A 367 2.73 -12.32 11.53
CA ALA A 367 2.54 -13.29 12.61
C ALA A 367 1.12 -13.83 12.70
N ARG A 368 0.12 -12.95 12.55
CA ARG A 368 -1.32 -13.28 12.65
C ARG A 368 -1.94 -13.73 11.32
N GLY A 369 -1.25 -13.51 10.21
CA GLY A 369 -1.60 -13.99 8.88
C GLY A 369 -1.24 -15.45 8.64
N ARG A 370 -1.13 -16.27 9.69
CA ARG A 370 -0.83 -17.72 9.62
C ARG A 370 -2.07 -18.53 9.94
N GLY A 371 -2.12 -19.74 9.41
CA GLY A 371 -3.26 -20.65 9.61
C GLY A 371 -3.61 -20.84 11.07
N GLY A 372 -4.82 -20.45 11.48
CA GLY A 372 -5.31 -20.56 12.85
C GLY A 372 -4.78 -19.54 13.86
N LEU A 373 -3.87 -18.62 13.46
CA LEU A 373 -3.24 -17.67 14.38
C LEU A 373 -3.80 -16.24 14.32
N HIS A 374 -4.91 -16.02 13.63
CA HIS A 374 -5.46 -14.67 13.37
C HIS A 374 -5.89 -13.88 14.62
N GLU A 375 -6.17 -14.55 15.76
CA GLU A 375 -6.47 -13.92 17.06
C GLU A 375 -5.32 -14.02 18.07
N SER A 376 -4.16 -14.56 17.66
CA SER A 376 -3.02 -14.74 18.55
C SER A 376 -2.46 -13.39 19.00
N PRO A 377 -2.00 -13.27 20.27
CA PRO A 377 -1.34 -12.07 20.74
C PRO A 377 0.01 -11.88 20.03
N TYR A 378 0.41 -10.64 19.83
CA TYR A 378 1.71 -10.26 19.28
C TYR A 378 2.47 -9.35 20.26
N PRO A 379 3.13 -9.92 21.27
CA PRO A 379 3.76 -9.16 22.36
C PRO A 379 4.98 -8.34 21.92
N GLN A 380 5.54 -8.62 20.75
CA GLN A 380 6.68 -7.87 20.19
C GLN A 380 6.38 -6.40 20.00
N ARG A 381 5.17 -6.07 19.53
CA ARG A 381 4.79 -4.68 19.24
C ARG A 381 4.78 -3.80 20.51
N PRO A 382 4.01 -4.08 21.57
CA PRO A 382 4.03 -3.27 22.78
C PRO A 382 5.43 -3.24 23.42
N ARG A 383 6.15 -4.34 23.46
CA ARG A 383 7.53 -4.41 23.98
C ARG A 383 8.49 -3.49 23.23
N LEU A 384 8.45 -3.48 21.88
CA LEU A 384 9.31 -2.62 21.06
C LEU A 384 8.92 -1.15 21.12
N LEU A 385 7.64 -0.83 21.27
CA LEU A 385 7.18 0.55 21.50
C LEU A 385 7.63 1.07 22.87
N HIS A 386 7.57 0.25 23.93
CA HIS A 386 8.13 0.58 25.24
C HIS A 386 9.65 0.76 25.19
N THR A 387 10.35 -0.13 24.47
CA THR A 387 11.79 -0.01 24.22
C THR A 387 12.13 1.31 23.52
N LEU A 388 11.36 1.70 22.51
CA LEU A 388 11.53 2.97 21.79
C LEU A 388 11.33 4.17 22.73
N GLN A 389 10.30 4.13 23.56
CA GLN A 389 10.02 5.18 24.53
C GLN A 389 11.20 5.38 25.50
N ALA A 390 11.73 4.29 26.08
CA ALA A 390 12.87 4.34 26.99
C ALA A 390 14.14 4.88 26.30
N ALA A 391 14.43 4.43 25.07
CA ALA A 391 15.57 4.92 24.30
C ALA A 391 15.44 6.38 23.89
N SER A 392 14.22 6.87 23.61
CA SER A 392 13.93 8.25 23.22
C SER A 392 14.01 9.23 24.38
N ALA A 393 13.82 8.76 25.61
CA ALA A 393 13.93 9.58 26.84
C ALA A 393 15.39 10.02 27.16
N VAL A 394 16.38 9.43 26.49
CA VAL A 394 17.79 9.77 26.69
C VAL A 394 18.09 11.15 26.11
N ASP A 395 18.53 12.10 26.96
CA ASP A 395 18.96 13.44 26.50
C ASP A 395 20.33 13.37 25.82
N THR A 396 20.30 13.26 24.50
CA THR A 396 21.50 13.18 23.67
C THR A 396 22.31 14.48 23.64
N ARG A 397 21.69 15.62 23.92
CA ARG A 397 22.35 16.94 23.92
C ARG A 397 23.28 17.05 25.13
N VAL A 398 22.85 16.60 26.31
CA VAL A 398 23.69 16.59 27.52
C VAL A 398 24.92 15.71 27.32
N ILE A 399 24.75 14.51 26.69
CA ILE A 399 25.86 13.61 26.40
C ILE A 399 26.86 14.26 25.43
N ALA A 400 26.38 14.86 24.35
CA ALA A 400 27.21 15.53 23.37
C ALA A 400 27.96 16.72 24.00
N ALA A 401 27.28 17.55 24.79
CA ALA A 401 27.91 18.70 25.48
C ALA A 401 29.04 18.28 26.42
N ARG A 402 28.85 17.19 27.19
CA ARG A 402 29.91 16.64 28.10
C ARG A 402 31.14 16.17 27.35
N LEU A 403 31.00 15.60 26.17
CA LEU A 403 32.12 15.06 25.40
C LEU A 403 32.82 16.10 24.51
N THR A 404 32.17 17.24 24.26
CA THR A 404 32.74 18.37 23.53
C THR A 404 33.32 19.48 24.44
N ALA A 405 32.98 19.44 25.74
CA ALA A 405 33.53 20.40 26.70
C ALA A 405 35.07 20.35 26.74
N PRO A 406 35.77 21.47 26.76
CA PRO A 406 37.22 21.47 26.95
C PRO A 406 37.57 20.82 28.30
N PRO A 407 38.70 20.10 28.40
CA PRO A 407 39.13 19.55 29.68
C PRO A 407 39.27 20.66 30.71
N PRO A 408 38.88 20.45 31.99
CA PRO A 408 39.07 21.43 33.03
C PRO A 408 40.52 21.87 33.04
N ALA A 409 40.76 23.19 33.09
CA ALA A 409 42.11 23.74 33.18
C ALA A 409 42.85 23.08 34.37
N GLN A 410 43.90 22.35 34.11
CA GLN A 410 44.72 21.82 35.16
C GLN A 410 45.28 23.03 35.95
N PRO A 411 45.20 23.05 37.30
CA PRO A 411 45.86 24.06 38.09
C PRO A 411 47.35 24.05 37.72
N ALA A 412 47.87 25.20 37.39
CA ALA A 412 49.30 25.37 37.01
C ALA A 412 50.19 24.74 38.11
N ALA A 413 50.72 23.55 37.82
CA ALA A 413 51.75 22.98 38.66
C ALA A 413 52.95 23.94 38.69
N GLY A 414 53.30 24.40 39.88
CA GLY A 414 54.38 25.32 40.13
C GLY A 414 55.65 24.88 39.38
N ARG A 415 56.28 25.81 38.71
CA ARG A 415 57.59 25.64 38.07
C ARG A 415 58.60 25.24 39.15
N ALA A 416 58.95 23.95 39.21
CA ALA A 416 60.23 23.52 39.81
C ALA A 416 61.26 23.57 38.67
N ASN A 417 62.22 24.47 38.79
CA ASN A 417 63.44 24.47 38.02
C ASN A 417 64.22 23.15 38.34
N ASN A 418 64.43 22.35 37.33
CA ASN A 418 65.52 21.42 37.30
C ASN A 418 66.08 21.30 35.90
N ASP A 419 67.22 22.00 35.71
CA ASP A 419 68.10 21.80 34.58
C ASP A 419 68.71 20.38 34.66
N ASN A 420 68.37 19.52 33.75
CA ASN A 420 69.16 18.37 33.36
C ASN A 420 68.85 17.99 31.89
N PRO A 421 69.81 18.17 30.97
CA PRO A 421 69.65 17.78 29.60
C PRO A 421 70.21 16.39 29.40
N GLU A 422 69.43 15.31 29.43
CA GLU A 422 69.68 14.03 28.77
C GLU A 422 68.66 12.99 29.21
N ALA A 423 67.60 12.89 28.43
CA ALA A 423 66.83 11.64 28.31
C ALA A 423 66.06 11.66 27.01
N THR A 424 66.72 11.12 26.00
CA THR A 424 66.17 10.86 24.68
C THR A 424 65.00 9.87 24.75
N ALA A 425 63.88 10.27 24.08
CA ALA A 425 63.00 9.47 23.28
C ALA A 425 62.45 8.14 23.81
N ALA A 426 61.26 8.21 24.37
CA ALA A 426 60.24 7.18 24.15
C ALA A 426 58.93 7.94 23.88
N VAL A 427 58.68 8.26 22.62
CA VAL A 427 57.37 8.70 22.17
C VAL A 427 56.45 7.50 22.25
N SER A 428 55.80 7.32 23.39
CA SER A 428 54.66 6.43 23.58
C SER A 428 53.57 6.93 22.63
N ALA A 429 53.35 6.19 21.52
CA ALA A 429 52.25 6.44 20.62
C ALA A 429 50.93 6.31 21.43
N ARG A 430 50.31 7.45 21.75
CA ARG A 430 48.94 7.49 22.24
C ARG A 430 48.08 6.76 21.22
N PRO A 431 47.25 5.76 21.63
CA PRO A 431 46.29 5.16 20.71
C PRO A 431 45.44 6.28 20.11
N ALA A 432 45.31 6.27 18.80
CA ALA A 432 44.49 7.24 18.06
C ALA A 432 43.09 7.24 18.67
N THR A 433 42.72 8.32 19.36
CA THR A 433 41.39 8.47 19.93
C THR A 433 40.42 8.64 18.76
N ALA A 434 39.37 7.83 18.74
CA ALA A 434 38.33 7.92 17.72
C ALA A 434 37.83 9.36 17.54
N PRO A 435 37.41 9.77 16.31
CA PRO A 435 36.87 11.09 16.06
C PRO A 435 35.77 11.45 17.06
N THR A 436 35.68 12.72 17.45
CA THR A 436 34.73 13.17 18.48
C THR A 436 33.29 12.75 18.18
N GLY A 437 32.88 12.73 16.89
CA GLY A 437 31.56 12.27 16.45
C GLY A 437 31.30 10.79 16.78
N GLU A 438 32.25 9.90 16.56
CA GLU A 438 32.12 8.46 16.88
C GLU A 438 32.05 8.24 18.39
N ARG A 439 32.79 8.98 19.18
CA ARG A 439 32.74 8.91 20.66
C ARG A 439 31.38 9.34 21.17
N ILE A 440 30.78 10.40 20.61
CA ILE A 440 29.44 10.87 20.96
C ILE A 440 28.41 9.81 20.57
N ALA A 441 28.46 9.27 19.36
CA ALA A 441 27.54 8.23 18.90
C ALA A 441 27.59 6.99 19.80
N HIS A 442 28.81 6.54 20.15
CA HIS A 442 29.00 5.40 21.05
C HIS A 442 28.43 5.65 22.46
N ALA A 443 28.67 6.84 23.02
CA ALA A 443 28.15 7.22 24.34
C ALA A 443 26.61 7.31 24.36
N ILE A 444 26.00 7.87 23.29
CA ILE A 444 24.55 7.92 23.13
C ILE A 444 23.99 6.50 23.04
N HIS A 445 24.58 5.62 22.24
CA HIS A 445 24.18 4.23 22.14
C HIS A 445 24.23 3.53 23.52
N GLY A 446 25.34 3.69 24.26
CA GLY A 446 25.50 3.11 25.60
C GLY A 446 24.45 3.64 26.60
N ALA A 447 24.14 4.93 26.57
CA ALA A 447 23.11 5.53 27.42
C ALA A 447 21.70 4.97 27.09
N ARG A 448 21.38 4.80 25.82
CA ARG A 448 20.13 4.19 25.36
C ARG A 448 20.02 2.73 25.80
N VAL A 449 21.11 1.96 25.68
CA VAL A 449 21.16 0.56 26.17
C VAL A 449 20.88 0.50 27.67
N SER A 450 21.46 1.41 28.46
CA SER A 450 21.23 1.46 29.91
C SER A 450 19.78 1.82 30.24
N ALA A 451 19.18 2.80 29.54
CA ALA A 451 17.80 3.20 29.72
C ALA A 451 16.82 2.05 29.37
N VAL A 452 17.04 1.39 28.24
CA VAL A 452 16.24 0.23 27.81
C VAL A 452 16.37 -0.92 28.80
N LYS A 453 17.58 -1.21 29.28
CA LYS A 453 17.80 -2.26 30.29
C LYS A 453 17.00 -1.98 31.55
N ALA A 454 17.02 -0.74 32.04
CA ALA A 454 16.28 -0.35 33.25
C ALA A 454 14.76 -0.49 33.03
N ALA A 455 14.24 -0.10 31.88
CA ALA A 455 12.80 -0.19 31.56
C ALA A 455 12.33 -1.66 31.49
N LEU A 456 13.11 -2.55 30.87
CA LEU A 456 12.77 -3.97 30.76
C LEU A 456 12.75 -4.68 32.13
N HIS A 457 13.62 -4.30 33.06
CA HIS A 457 13.60 -4.87 34.43
C HIS A 457 12.38 -4.41 35.25
N GLN A 458 11.74 -3.32 34.91
CA GLN A 458 10.51 -2.86 35.54
C GLN A 458 9.27 -3.62 35.06
N GLU A 459 9.33 -4.28 33.91
CA GLU A 459 8.24 -5.10 33.35
C GLU A 459 8.23 -6.53 33.90
N GLU A 460 9.33 -7.04 34.44
CA GLU A 460 9.33 -8.35 35.11
C GLU A 460 8.53 -8.23 36.43
N PRO A 461 7.35 -8.88 36.55
CA PRO A 461 6.66 -8.90 37.82
C PRO A 461 7.62 -9.53 38.86
N ASP A 462 7.75 -8.86 39.99
CA ASP A 462 8.46 -9.39 41.18
C ASP A 462 7.81 -10.74 41.53
N CYS A 463 8.31 -11.81 40.94
CA CYS A 463 8.04 -13.16 41.36
C CYS A 463 8.75 -13.30 42.71
N GLY A 464 8.11 -12.85 43.78
CA GLY A 464 8.53 -13.11 45.13
C GLY A 464 8.88 -14.61 45.30
N PRO A 465 9.80 -14.95 46.18
CA PRO A 465 10.26 -16.34 46.36
C PRO A 465 9.05 -17.26 46.58
N PRO A 466 9.08 -18.50 46.05
CA PRO A 466 8.00 -19.44 46.27
C PRO A 466 7.79 -19.59 47.76
N ALA A 467 6.57 -19.30 48.23
CA ALA A 467 6.21 -19.61 49.60
C ALA A 467 6.33 -21.11 49.78
N ASP A 468 7.29 -21.49 50.59
CA ASP A 468 7.45 -22.87 51.08
C ASP A 468 6.11 -23.32 51.67
N CYS A 469 5.50 -24.34 51.08
CA CYS A 469 4.55 -25.26 51.70
C CYS A 469 4.77 -26.66 51.16
#